data_7bc01f371798d39f846446c46fa4c973
#
_entry.id   7bc01f371798d39f846446c46fa4c973
#
_cell.length_a   1.000
_cell.length_b   1.000
_cell.length_c   1.000
_cell.angle_alpha   90.00
_cell.angle_beta   90.00
_cell.angle_gamma   90.00
#
_symmetry.space_group_name_H-M   'P 1'
#
loop_
_entity.id
_entity.type
_entity.pdbx_description
1 polymer ?
#
loop_
_entity_poly.entity_id
_entity_poly.type
_entity_poly.pdbx_seq_one_letter_code
_entity_poly.pdbx_strand_id
1 'polypeptide(L)'
;MDFGIALAPGVDAWQTVERAERLGFSHAWFYDTQMLCADVFVAMALAAARTSKIVLGTGVLVPSNRIAPVAANALASLNRLAPGRVVFGVSTGFTARNTMGLGPMKLSELREYVRVVRALLRGDTVECELEGTRRKVRFLNPEAGLIDITHPIPLHLSAFAPKARSLTAEIADGWMNFVTVLPTALQEVEEMAAACRAACRPPDGLYKTGFTLGCVLREGEDAGSRRARAQAGPLVPVIFHAFLERTVDPALLPPELGPAVSAFRAQYETYAPPDARYLQLHKGHLMCVRPEEERFVTPELIRMATFTATAAELRERVRAMAAAGYQQLAVQVVPGQEAALEDWAALAATV
;
A
#
# COMPACT_ATOMS: atom_id res chain seq x y z
N MET A 1 -16.40 4.97 9.05
CA MET A 1 -15.16 4.85 8.26
C MET A 1 -15.01 3.39 7.84
N ASP A 2 -14.65 3.13 6.57
CA ASP A 2 -14.43 1.78 6.06
C ASP A 2 -13.19 1.15 6.67
N PHE A 3 -13.22 -0.18 6.84
CA PHE A 3 -12.03 -0.95 7.17
C PHE A 3 -11.65 -1.84 5.98
N GLY A 4 -10.39 -1.80 5.60
CA GLY A 4 -9.78 -2.66 4.60
C GLY A 4 -8.65 -3.48 5.17
N ILE A 5 -8.20 -4.46 4.39
CA ILE A 5 -6.98 -5.20 4.66
C ILE A 5 -5.94 -4.92 3.58
N ALA A 6 -4.67 -5.02 3.94
CA ALA A 6 -3.56 -5.09 2.99
C ALA A 6 -2.79 -6.39 3.23
N LEU A 7 -2.31 -7.03 2.17
CA LEU A 7 -1.67 -8.33 2.30
C LEU A 7 -0.63 -8.59 1.19
N ALA A 8 0.33 -9.42 1.52
CA ALA A 8 1.25 -9.96 0.54
C ALA A 8 0.51 -10.92 -0.41
N PRO A 9 0.65 -10.75 -1.74
CA PRO A 9 0.05 -11.70 -2.69
C PRO A 9 0.65 -13.10 -2.53
N GLY A 10 -0.24 -14.08 -2.47
CA GLY A 10 0.08 -15.50 -2.48
C GLY A 10 -1.06 -16.25 -3.18
N VAL A 11 -0.80 -17.45 -3.65
CA VAL A 11 -1.85 -18.27 -4.29
C VAL A 11 -2.96 -18.66 -3.31
N ASP A 12 -2.68 -18.66 -2.01
CA ASP A 12 -3.63 -18.95 -0.94
C ASP A 12 -4.22 -17.68 -0.28
N ALA A 13 -3.79 -16.49 -0.69
CA ALA A 13 -4.23 -15.21 -0.11
C ALA A 13 -5.75 -15.00 -0.20
N TRP A 14 -6.42 -15.64 -1.17
CA TRP A 14 -7.88 -15.61 -1.30
C TRP A 14 -8.59 -16.10 -0.03
N GLN A 15 -8.01 -17.01 0.75
CA GLN A 15 -8.62 -17.51 2.01
C GLN A 15 -8.73 -16.38 3.04
N THR A 16 -7.67 -15.56 3.15
CA THR A 16 -7.65 -14.38 4.03
C THR A 16 -8.68 -13.34 3.55
N VAL A 17 -8.75 -13.11 2.23
CA VAL A 17 -9.70 -12.15 1.65
C VAL A 17 -11.15 -12.59 1.81
N GLU A 18 -11.45 -13.86 1.58
CA GLU A 18 -12.79 -14.42 1.81
C GLU A 18 -13.20 -14.33 3.29
N ARG A 19 -12.27 -14.59 4.22
CA ARG A 19 -12.50 -14.38 5.65
C ARG A 19 -12.76 -12.93 5.99
N ALA A 20 -11.97 -11.99 5.42
CA ALA A 20 -12.15 -10.56 5.60
C ALA A 20 -13.53 -10.10 5.07
N GLU A 21 -13.96 -10.59 3.90
CA GLU A 21 -15.30 -10.30 3.36
C GLU A 21 -16.40 -10.76 4.34
N ARG A 22 -16.30 -11.97 4.90
CA ARG A 22 -17.25 -12.47 5.88
C ARG A 22 -17.29 -11.65 7.17
N LEU A 23 -16.17 -11.08 7.55
CA LEU A 23 -16.04 -10.21 8.73
C LEU A 23 -16.44 -8.75 8.48
N GLY A 24 -16.83 -8.40 7.24
CA GLY A 24 -17.33 -7.08 6.88
C GLY A 24 -16.27 -6.07 6.45
N PHE A 25 -15.04 -6.49 6.15
CA PHE A 25 -14.05 -5.59 5.54
C PHE A 25 -14.48 -5.20 4.13
N SER A 26 -14.29 -3.93 3.80
CA SER A 26 -14.73 -3.34 2.54
C SER A 26 -13.76 -3.53 1.38
N HIS A 27 -12.46 -3.60 1.67
CA HIS A 27 -11.41 -3.65 0.64
C HIS A 27 -10.29 -4.63 1.01
N ALA A 28 -9.69 -5.23 0.00
CA ALA A 28 -8.44 -5.99 0.10
C ALA A 28 -7.41 -5.42 -0.90
N TRP A 29 -6.27 -4.96 -0.36
CA TRP A 29 -5.20 -4.33 -1.11
C TRP A 29 -4.01 -5.28 -1.23
N PHE A 30 -3.55 -5.53 -2.45
CA PHE A 30 -2.47 -6.45 -2.75
C PHE A 30 -1.21 -5.72 -3.19
N TYR A 31 -0.05 -6.08 -2.67
CA TYR A 31 1.21 -5.50 -3.12
C TYR A 31 1.59 -5.98 -4.52
N ASP A 32 2.30 -5.14 -5.29
CA ASP A 32 2.99 -5.55 -6.51
C ASP A 32 4.50 -5.50 -6.25
N THR A 33 4.97 -6.42 -5.43
CA THR A 33 6.38 -6.50 -5.02
C THR A 33 6.98 -7.80 -5.54
N GLN A 34 7.34 -7.78 -6.83
CA GLN A 34 8.07 -8.88 -7.47
C GLN A 34 9.36 -9.20 -6.68
N MET A 35 9.86 -10.40 -6.78
CA MET A 35 11.00 -10.94 -6.04
C MET A 35 10.74 -11.20 -4.55
N LEU A 36 9.65 -10.69 -3.97
CA LEU A 36 9.25 -10.95 -2.57
C LEU A 36 7.97 -11.78 -2.47
N CYS A 37 7.01 -11.56 -3.36
CA CYS A 37 5.67 -12.14 -3.31
C CYS A 37 5.29 -12.76 -4.66
N ALA A 38 4.15 -13.45 -4.70
CA ALA A 38 3.56 -13.94 -5.95
C ALA A 38 3.09 -12.77 -6.84
N ASP A 39 2.75 -13.05 -8.10
CA ASP A 39 2.18 -12.06 -9.01
C ASP A 39 0.85 -11.52 -8.46
N VAL A 40 0.72 -10.20 -8.43
CA VAL A 40 -0.42 -9.50 -7.84
C VAL A 40 -1.74 -9.86 -8.53
N PHE A 41 -1.75 -9.96 -9.87
CA PHE A 41 -2.98 -10.24 -10.62
C PHE A 41 -3.40 -11.70 -10.50
N VAL A 42 -2.46 -12.64 -10.35
CA VAL A 42 -2.79 -14.05 -10.05
C VAL A 42 -3.48 -14.15 -8.69
N ALA A 43 -2.94 -13.52 -7.65
CA ALA A 43 -3.55 -13.54 -6.33
C ALA A 43 -4.92 -12.84 -6.31
N MET A 44 -5.04 -11.68 -6.96
CA MET A 44 -6.30 -10.94 -7.07
C MET A 44 -7.37 -11.71 -7.86
N ALA A 45 -7.01 -12.40 -8.93
CA ALA A 45 -7.95 -13.22 -9.70
C ALA A 45 -8.52 -14.39 -8.89
N LEU A 46 -7.69 -15.05 -8.09
CA LEU A 46 -8.14 -16.10 -7.17
C LEU A 46 -9.09 -15.55 -6.10
N ALA A 47 -8.79 -14.38 -5.53
CA ALA A 47 -9.66 -13.70 -4.59
C ALA A 47 -10.99 -13.26 -5.24
N ALA A 48 -10.93 -12.69 -6.46
CA ALA A 48 -12.11 -12.27 -7.22
C ALA A 48 -13.09 -13.41 -7.45
N ALA A 49 -12.58 -14.61 -7.76
CA ALA A 49 -13.39 -15.81 -8.00
C ALA A 49 -14.04 -16.40 -6.73
N ARG A 50 -13.58 -15.99 -5.54
CA ARG A 50 -14.03 -16.52 -4.23
C ARG A 50 -14.82 -15.51 -3.41
N THR A 51 -14.92 -14.27 -3.85
CA THR A 51 -15.60 -13.17 -3.14
C THR A 51 -16.65 -12.50 -4.02
N SER A 52 -17.59 -11.82 -3.40
CA SER A 52 -18.72 -11.23 -4.11
C SER A 52 -18.94 -9.74 -3.83
N LYS A 53 -18.36 -9.19 -2.76
CA LYS A 53 -18.63 -7.82 -2.29
C LYS A 53 -17.33 -7.02 -2.06
N ILE A 54 -16.30 -7.63 -1.48
CA ILE A 54 -15.07 -6.94 -1.14
C ILE A 54 -14.42 -6.36 -2.40
N VAL A 55 -14.00 -5.12 -2.31
CA VAL A 55 -13.27 -4.42 -3.38
C VAL A 55 -11.81 -4.88 -3.38
N LEU A 56 -11.27 -5.14 -4.54
CA LEU A 56 -9.92 -5.65 -4.74
C LEU A 56 -9.05 -4.56 -5.37
N GLY A 57 -8.01 -4.14 -4.68
CA GLY A 57 -7.13 -3.07 -5.14
C GLY A 57 -5.66 -3.48 -5.20
N THR A 58 -4.92 -2.92 -6.14
CA THR A 58 -3.46 -2.96 -6.08
C THR A 58 -2.96 -1.92 -5.07
N GLY A 59 -2.15 -2.32 -4.12
CA GLY A 59 -1.70 -1.43 -3.06
C GLY A 59 -0.18 -1.41 -2.84
N VAL A 60 0.58 -1.03 -3.87
CA VAL A 60 0.30 -0.39 -5.15
C VAL A 60 0.86 -1.17 -6.32
N LEU A 61 0.30 -1.00 -7.52
CA LEU A 61 0.93 -1.44 -8.76
C LEU A 61 2.19 -0.60 -9.02
N VAL A 62 3.23 -1.24 -9.52
CA VAL A 62 4.50 -0.58 -9.85
C VAL A 62 4.70 -0.57 -11.37
N PRO A 63 4.74 0.63 -12.00
CA PRO A 63 4.75 0.75 -13.46
C PRO A 63 5.90 0.04 -14.16
N SER A 64 7.08 -0.06 -13.52
CA SER A 64 8.23 -0.77 -14.11
C SER A 64 8.05 -2.28 -14.23
N ASN A 65 7.07 -2.86 -13.54
CA ASN A 65 6.84 -4.31 -13.57
C ASN A 65 6.07 -4.75 -14.83
N ARG A 66 5.29 -3.83 -15.41
CA ARG A 66 4.45 -4.10 -16.61
C ARG A 66 4.29 -2.83 -17.42
N ILE A 67 4.45 -2.89 -18.73
CA ILE A 67 4.11 -1.78 -19.61
C ILE A 67 2.61 -1.43 -19.49
N ALA A 68 2.26 -0.17 -19.70
CA ALA A 68 0.91 0.35 -19.48
C ALA A 68 -0.21 -0.43 -20.21
N PRO A 69 -0.05 -0.87 -21.48
CA PRO A 69 -1.06 -1.68 -22.14
C PRO A 69 -1.29 -3.04 -21.47
N VAL A 70 -0.24 -3.69 -20.95
CA VAL A 70 -0.34 -4.98 -20.25
C VAL A 70 -1.06 -4.80 -18.91
N ALA A 71 -0.75 -3.73 -18.18
CA ALA A 71 -1.44 -3.42 -16.92
C ALA A 71 -2.92 -3.09 -17.15
N ALA A 72 -3.25 -2.31 -18.16
CA ALA A 72 -4.64 -2.02 -18.54
C ALA A 72 -5.41 -3.30 -18.86
N ASN A 73 -4.79 -4.21 -19.63
CA ASN A 73 -5.40 -5.52 -19.95
C ASN A 73 -5.62 -6.38 -18.70
N ALA A 74 -4.66 -6.43 -17.79
CA ALA A 74 -4.79 -7.19 -16.55
C ALA A 74 -5.91 -6.63 -15.65
N LEU A 75 -6.00 -5.31 -15.51
CA LEU A 75 -7.08 -4.63 -14.77
C LEU A 75 -8.45 -4.89 -15.40
N ALA A 76 -8.57 -4.78 -16.72
CA ALA A 76 -9.81 -5.04 -17.43
C ALA A 76 -10.23 -6.52 -17.35
N SER A 77 -9.27 -7.45 -17.37
CA SER A 77 -9.52 -8.89 -17.18
C SER A 77 -9.99 -9.18 -15.74
N LEU A 78 -9.36 -8.56 -14.75
CA LEU A 78 -9.79 -8.69 -13.36
C LEU A 78 -11.19 -8.08 -13.15
N ASN A 79 -11.48 -6.93 -13.78
CA ASN A 79 -12.80 -6.30 -13.73
C ASN A 79 -13.90 -7.18 -14.34
N ARG A 80 -13.56 -8.03 -15.31
CA ARG A 80 -14.48 -9.05 -15.85
C ARG A 80 -14.82 -10.15 -14.83
N LEU A 81 -13.87 -10.49 -13.94
CA LEU A 81 -14.09 -11.44 -12.83
C LEU A 81 -14.85 -10.79 -11.66
N ALA A 82 -14.59 -9.51 -11.39
CA ALA A 82 -15.13 -8.76 -10.26
C ALA A 82 -15.67 -7.39 -10.74
N PRO A 83 -16.78 -7.35 -11.51
CA PRO A 83 -17.30 -6.12 -12.12
C PRO A 83 -17.57 -5.03 -11.08
N GLY A 84 -16.96 -3.85 -11.27
CA GLY A 84 -17.11 -2.69 -10.37
C GLY A 84 -16.47 -2.84 -8.99
N ARG A 85 -15.70 -3.91 -8.74
CA ARG A 85 -15.00 -4.17 -7.48
C ARG A 85 -13.48 -4.10 -7.60
N VAL A 86 -12.96 -3.45 -8.64
CA VAL A 86 -11.51 -3.32 -8.87
C VAL A 86 -11.08 -1.88 -8.68
N VAL A 87 -9.97 -1.67 -7.99
CA VAL A 87 -9.32 -0.36 -7.83
C VAL A 87 -7.88 -0.43 -8.34
N PHE A 88 -7.52 0.55 -9.16
CA PHE A 88 -6.16 0.73 -9.66
C PHE A 88 -5.36 1.63 -8.71
N GLY A 89 -4.72 1.04 -7.71
CA GLY A 89 -3.76 1.72 -6.86
C GLY A 89 -2.36 1.68 -7.48
N VAL A 90 -1.68 2.82 -7.59
CA VAL A 90 -0.37 2.91 -8.26
C VAL A 90 0.55 3.94 -7.60
N SER A 91 1.85 3.76 -7.71
CA SER A 91 2.86 4.73 -7.28
C SER A 91 4.18 4.56 -8.05
N THR A 92 5.15 5.42 -7.73
CA THR A 92 6.50 5.39 -8.34
C THR A 92 7.30 4.14 -8.01
N GLY A 93 6.84 3.33 -7.06
CA GLY A 93 7.52 2.15 -6.55
C GLY A 93 8.69 2.51 -5.62
N PHE A 94 8.65 1.96 -4.42
CA PHE A 94 9.72 2.05 -3.43
C PHE A 94 10.38 0.69 -3.27
N THR A 95 9.87 -0.15 -2.38
CA THR A 95 10.45 -1.48 -2.11
C THR A 95 10.56 -2.33 -3.36
N ALA A 96 9.51 -2.41 -4.18
CA ALA A 96 9.49 -3.24 -5.38
C ALA A 96 10.59 -2.87 -6.40
N ARG A 97 10.97 -1.60 -6.49
CA ARG A 97 12.08 -1.17 -7.33
C ARG A 97 13.42 -1.36 -6.66
N ASN A 98 13.49 -1.07 -5.35
CA ASN A 98 14.71 -1.23 -4.57
C ASN A 98 15.16 -2.68 -4.49
N THR A 99 14.25 -3.67 -4.48
CA THR A 99 14.61 -5.11 -4.58
C THR A 99 15.33 -5.48 -5.88
N MET A 100 15.29 -4.61 -6.87
CA MET A 100 16.02 -4.75 -8.14
C MET A 100 17.19 -3.74 -8.27
N GLY A 101 17.53 -3.01 -7.22
CA GLY A 101 18.55 -1.97 -7.24
C GLY A 101 18.16 -0.70 -8.01
N LEU A 102 16.87 -0.46 -8.21
CA LEU A 102 16.35 0.68 -8.95
C LEU A 102 15.78 1.72 -7.98
N GLY A 103 16.12 3.00 -8.18
CA GLY A 103 15.47 4.10 -7.45
C GLY A 103 14.01 4.32 -7.89
N PRO A 104 13.27 5.22 -7.21
CA PRO A 104 11.88 5.50 -7.55
C PRO A 104 11.74 6.06 -8.98
N MET A 105 10.61 5.75 -9.63
CA MET A 105 10.28 6.29 -10.96
C MET A 105 10.03 7.80 -10.89
N LYS A 106 10.30 8.53 -11.97
CA LYS A 106 9.96 9.94 -12.05
C LYS A 106 8.45 10.16 -12.10
N LEU A 107 7.95 11.21 -11.47
CA LEU A 107 6.52 11.55 -11.48
C LEU A 107 5.96 11.82 -12.89
N SER A 108 6.78 12.34 -13.81
CA SER A 108 6.39 12.52 -15.21
C SER A 108 6.14 11.19 -15.93
N GLU A 109 6.95 10.19 -15.64
CA GLU A 109 6.79 8.82 -16.18
C GLU A 109 5.56 8.13 -15.57
N LEU A 110 5.34 8.31 -14.26
CA LEU A 110 4.12 7.82 -13.60
C LEU A 110 2.87 8.47 -14.19
N ARG A 111 2.86 9.79 -14.41
CA ARG A 111 1.76 10.51 -15.05
C ARG A 111 1.44 9.95 -16.43
N GLU A 112 2.46 9.74 -17.25
CA GLU A 112 2.30 9.18 -18.59
C GLU A 112 1.77 7.75 -18.55
N TYR A 113 2.30 6.91 -17.66
CA TYR A 113 1.83 5.55 -17.46
C TYR A 113 0.34 5.50 -17.10
N VAL A 114 -0.07 6.31 -16.13
CA VAL A 114 -1.47 6.42 -15.70
C VAL A 114 -2.37 6.94 -16.82
N ARG A 115 -1.89 7.94 -17.58
CA ARG A 115 -2.63 8.47 -18.75
C ARG A 115 -2.94 7.38 -19.75
N VAL A 116 -1.95 6.54 -20.09
CA VAL A 116 -2.12 5.44 -21.05
C VAL A 116 -3.08 4.39 -20.49
N VAL A 117 -2.90 3.94 -19.25
CA VAL A 117 -3.77 2.93 -18.62
C VAL A 117 -5.22 3.42 -18.60
N ARG A 118 -5.46 4.66 -18.12
CA ARG A 118 -6.84 5.20 -18.04
C ARG A 118 -7.49 5.39 -19.41
N ALA A 119 -6.74 5.81 -20.43
CA ALA A 119 -7.25 5.94 -21.78
C ALA A 119 -7.69 4.58 -22.34
N LEU A 120 -6.88 3.54 -22.17
CA LEU A 120 -7.24 2.19 -22.60
C LEU A 120 -8.47 1.65 -21.85
N LEU A 121 -8.56 1.86 -20.55
CA LEU A 121 -9.72 1.46 -19.73
C LEU A 121 -11.02 2.20 -20.10
N ARG A 122 -10.95 3.37 -20.77
CA ARG A 122 -12.11 4.04 -21.37
C ARG A 122 -12.43 3.58 -22.79
N GLY A 123 -11.63 2.66 -23.36
CA GLY A 123 -11.78 2.21 -24.74
C GLY A 123 -11.15 3.13 -25.79
N ASP A 124 -10.36 4.12 -25.35
CA ASP A 124 -9.72 5.10 -26.25
C ASP A 124 -8.59 4.46 -27.06
N THR A 125 -8.32 5.03 -28.26
CA THR A 125 -7.05 4.86 -28.94
C THR A 125 -6.06 5.85 -28.36
N VAL A 126 -4.95 5.38 -27.81
CA VAL A 126 -3.95 6.22 -27.13
C VAL A 126 -2.58 6.05 -27.75
N GLU A 127 -1.85 7.15 -27.88
CA GLU A 127 -0.46 7.12 -28.29
C GLU A 127 0.46 6.99 -27.06
N CYS A 128 1.38 6.05 -27.10
CA CYS A 128 2.39 5.84 -26.06
C CYS A 128 3.72 5.39 -26.68
N GLU A 129 4.80 5.53 -25.90
CA GLU A 129 6.10 5.04 -26.30
C GLU A 129 6.24 3.56 -25.96
N LEU A 130 6.57 2.75 -26.96
CA LEU A 130 6.89 1.33 -26.82
C LEU A 130 8.19 1.07 -27.59
N GLU A 131 9.18 0.50 -26.92
CA GLU A 131 10.50 0.20 -27.49
C GLU A 131 11.14 1.40 -28.21
N GLY A 132 11.10 2.57 -27.55
CA GLY A 132 11.68 3.82 -28.07
C GLY A 132 10.92 4.45 -29.25
N THR A 133 9.72 3.95 -29.57
CA THR A 133 8.91 4.47 -30.68
C THR A 133 7.50 4.81 -30.21
N ARG A 134 6.98 5.97 -30.66
CA ARG A 134 5.57 6.33 -30.40
C ARG A 134 4.64 5.53 -31.30
N ARG A 135 3.66 4.89 -30.67
CA ARG A 135 2.69 4.01 -31.33
C ARG A 135 1.28 4.25 -30.79
N LYS A 136 0.27 4.09 -31.63
CA LYS A 136 -1.13 4.10 -31.24
C LYS A 136 -1.55 2.69 -30.86
N VAL A 137 -2.14 2.55 -29.67
CA VAL A 137 -2.65 1.28 -29.13
C VAL A 137 -4.09 1.44 -28.66
N ARG A 138 -4.86 0.35 -28.71
CA ARG A 138 -6.22 0.25 -28.18
C ARG A 138 -6.57 -1.21 -27.91
N PHE A 139 -7.60 -1.46 -27.13
CA PHE A 139 -8.22 -2.79 -27.13
C PHE A 139 -8.90 -3.04 -28.47
N LEU A 140 -8.60 -4.18 -29.11
CA LEU A 140 -9.06 -4.48 -30.47
C LEU A 140 -10.46 -5.07 -30.50
N ASN A 141 -10.80 -5.90 -29.50
CA ASN A 141 -12.05 -6.66 -29.45
C ASN A 141 -12.75 -6.53 -28.08
N PRO A 142 -13.03 -5.32 -27.57
CA PRO A 142 -13.67 -5.16 -26.26
C PRO A 142 -15.09 -5.75 -26.24
N GLU A 143 -15.77 -5.76 -27.39
CA GLU A 143 -17.11 -6.34 -27.60
C GLU A 143 -17.15 -7.87 -27.47
N ALA A 144 -16.01 -8.55 -27.56
CA ALA A 144 -15.95 -10.00 -27.40
C ALA A 144 -16.21 -10.49 -25.95
N GLY A 145 -16.32 -9.56 -24.99
CA GLY A 145 -16.65 -9.88 -23.60
C GLY A 145 -15.55 -10.62 -22.82
N LEU A 146 -14.32 -10.62 -23.34
CA LEU A 146 -13.16 -11.25 -22.68
C LEU A 146 -12.59 -10.37 -21.56
N ILE A 147 -12.86 -9.08 -21.62
CA ILE A 147 -12.45 -8.06 -20.65
C ILE A 147 -13.67 -7.19 -20.30
N ASP A 148 -13.60 -6.43 -19.20
CA ASP A 148 -14.61 -5.46 -18.84
C ASP A 148 -13.99 -4.06 -18.68
N ILE A 149 -14.36 -3.16 -19.57
CA ILE A 149 -14.04 -1.72 -19.53
C ILE A 149 -15.31 -0.86 -19.39
N THR A 150 -16.46 -1.47 -19.11
CA THR A 150 -17.74 -0.76 -18.94
C THR A 150 -17.94 -0.29 -17.49
N HIS A 151 -17.48 -1.08 -16.51
CA HIS A 151 -17.47 -0.65 -15.13
C HIS A 151 -16.21 0.16 -14.85
N PRO A 152 -16.32 1.36 -14.27
CA PRO A 152 -15.17 2.22 -13.99
C PRO A 152 -14.23 1.57 -12.96
N ILE A 153 -12.91 1.73 -13.19
CA ILE A 153 -11.87 1.32 -12.26
C ILE A 153 -11.25 2.60 -11.69
N PRO A 154 -11.56 2.96 -10.43
CA PRO A 154 -11.02 4.16 -9.79
C PRO A 154 -9.48 4.10 -9.69
N LEU A 155 -8.85 5.26 -9.91
CA LEU A 155 -7.41 5.45 -9.76
C LEU A 155 -7.07 5.95 -8.36
N HIS A 156 -6.32 5.20 -7.59
CA HIS A 156 -5.76 5.65 -6.32
C HIS A 156 -4.24 5.82 -6.43
N LEU A 157 -3.71 6.97 -6.04
CA LEU A 157 -2.27 7.24 -6.02
C LEU A 157 -1.72 7.20 -4.60
N SER A 158 -0.63 6.46 -4.39
CA SER A 158 0.13 6.56 -3.14
C SER A 158 1.14 7.69 -3.26
N ALA A 159 1.04 8.69 -2.38
CA ALA A 159 1.80 9.93 -2.46
C ALA A 159 2.13 10.49 -1.07
N PHE A 160 3.44 10.67 -0.80
CA PHE A 160 3.96 11.19 0.47
C PHE A 160 4.58 12.58 0.33
N ALA A 161 5.30 12.83 -0.78
CA ALA A 161 5.98 14.09 -1.03
C ALA A 161 5.04 15.14 -1.63
N PRO A 162 5.28 16.46 -1.42
CA PRO A 162 4.41 17.53 -1.91
C PRO A 162 4.13 17.47 -3.42
N LYS A 163 5.13 17.20 -4.27
CA LYS A 163 4.94 17.06 -5.73
C LYS A 163 4.07 15.86 -6.10
N ALA A 164 4.18 14.75 -5.36
CA ALA A 164 3.35 13.58 -5.59
C ALA A 164 1.91 13.84 -5.12
N ARG A 165 1.70 14.55 -4.00
CA ARG A 165 0.38 15.01 -3.57
C ARG A 165 -0.27 15.96 -4.61
N SER A 166 0.49 16.88 -5.20
CA SER A 166 -0.03 17.73 -6.29
C SER A 166 -0.49 16.90 -7.48
N LEU A 167 0.32 15.92 -7.92
CA LEU A 167 -0.09 15.02 -8.99
C LEU A 167 -1.35 14.23 -8.63
N THR A 168 -1.45 13.72 -7.40
CA THR A 168 -2.63 13.01 -6.91
C THR A 168 -3.88 13.88 -6.96
N ALA A 169 -3.78 15.11 -6.46
CA ALA A 169 -4.87 16.08 -6.50
C ALA A 169 -5.37 16.38 -7.92
N GLU A 170 -4.46 16.38 -8.90
CA GLU A 170 -4.82 16.66 -10.30
C GLU A 170 -5.52 15.50 -11.00
N ILE A 171 -5.09 14.25 -10.77
CA ILE A 171 -5.49 13.14 -11.66
C ILE A 171 -6.15 11.95 -10.97
N ALA A 172 -6.04 11.80 -9.63
CA ALA A 172 -6.50 10.60 -8.96
C ALA A 172 -7.95 10.70 -8.44
N ASP A 173 -8.60 9.56 -8.29
CA ASP A 173 -9.90 9.42 -7.64
C ASP A 173 -9.74 9.15 -6.15
N GLY A 174 -8.56 8.64 -5.73
CA GLY A 174 -8.22 8.40 -4.34
C GLY A 174 -6.74 8.64 -4.02
N TRP A 175 -6.47 8.82 -2.74
CA TRP A 175 -5.15 8.97 -2.16
C TRP A 175 -4.86 7.86 -1.16
N MET A 176 -3.72 7.23 -1.29
CA MET A 176 -3.22 6.19 -0.40
C MET A 176 -2.06 6.76 0.42
N ASN A 177 -2.22 6.78 1.74
CA ASN A 177 -1.22 7.24 2.68
C ASN A 177 -0.79 6.13 3.63
N PHE A 178 0.48 6.09 4.02
CA PHE A 178 0.95 5.14 5.02
C PHE A 178 0.99 5.83 6.38
N VAL A 179 0.15 5.37 7.30
CA VAL A 179 -0.05 6.01 8.61
C VAL A 179 0.73 5.25 9.67
N THR A 180 1.78 5.88 10.17
CA THR A 180 2.60 5.37 11.29
C THR A 180 2.33 6.17 12.57
N VAL A 181 2.35 7.50 12.49
CA VAL A 181 2.16 8.42 13.60
C VAL A 181 0.92 9.28 13.35
N LEU A 182 -0.08 9.21 14.24
CA LEU A 182 -1.36 9.87 14.04
C LEU A 182 -1.25 11.40 13.81
N PRO A 183 -0.53 12.20 14.63
CA PRO A 183 -0.39 13.63 14.38
C PRO A 183 0.14 13.96 12.98
N THR A 184 1.14 13.21 12.50
CA THR A 184 1.69 13.37 11.14
C THR A 184 0.63 13.06 10.08
N ALA A 185 -0.13 11.99 10.24
CA ALA A 185 -1.18 11.61 9.31
C ALA A 185 -2.28 12.68 9.21
N LEU A 186 -2.65 13.31 10.33
CA LEU A 186 -3.63 14.39 10.35
C LEU A 186 -3.10 15.64 9.61
N GLN A 187 -1.83 15.99 9.80
CA GLN A 187 -1.18 17.09 9.07
C GLN A 187 -1.14 16.79 7.56
N GLU A 188 -0.82 15.57 7.16
CA GLU A 188 -0.74 15.15 5.75
C GLU A 188 -2.09 15.25 5.03
N VAL A 189 -3.21 15.03 5.74
CA VAL A 189 -4.56 15.26 5.18
C VAL A 189 -4.78 16.74 4.88
N GLU A 190 -4.37 17.65 5.77
CA GLU A 190 -4.46 19.09 5.52
C GLU A 190 -3.60 19.52 4.34
N GLU A 191 -2.40 18.97 4.23
CA GLU A 191 -1.51 19.21 3.09
C GLU A 191 -2.11 18.67 1.77
N MET A 192 -2.76 17.49 1.80
CA MET A 192 -3.48 16.96 0.65
C MET A 192 -4.70 17.82 0.30
N ALA A 193 -5.43 18.31 1.30
CA ALA A 193 -6.55 19.22 1.08
C ALA A 193 -6.07 20.54 0.44
N ALA A 194 -4.92 21.06 0.87
CA ALA A 194 -4.30 22.23 0.23
C ALA A 194 -3.91 21.96 -1.24
N ALA A 195 -3.35 20.78 -1.53
CA ALA A 195 -3.03 20.38 -2.90
C ALA A 195 -4.29 20.27 -3.78
N CYS A 196 -5.39 19.72 -3.25
CA CYS A 196 -6.68 19.67 -3.94
C CYS A 196 -7.20 21.08 -4.26
N ARG A 197 -7.17 22.00 -3.29
CA ARG A 197 -7.57 23.40 -3.51
C ARG A 197 -6.71 24.08 -4.60
N ALA A 198 -5.39 23.85 -4.58
CA ALA A 198 -4.48 24.36 -5.60
C ALA A 198 -4.78 23.80 -7.01
N ALA A 199 -5.28 22.56 -7.09
CA ALA A 199 -5.73 21.92 -8.32
C ALA A 199 -7.19 22.28 -8.70
N CYS A 200 -7.81 23.26 -8.03
CA CYS A 200 -9.21 23.66 -8.20
C CYS A 200 -10.20 22.49 -8.01
N ARG A 201 -9.89 21.59 -7.08
CA ARG A 201 -10.68 20.41 -6.77
C ARG A 201 -11.15 20.43 -5.32
N PRO A 202 -12.42 20.07 -5.02
CA PRO A 202 -12.89 19.95 -3.65
C PRO A 202 -12.12 18.81 -2.93
N PRO A 203 -11.59 19.05 -1.72
CA PRO A 203 -10.84 18.04 -0.97
C PRO A 203 -11.63 16.76 -0.67
N ASP A 204 -12.96 16.88 -0.51
CA ASP A 204 -13.87 15.76 -0.21
C ASP A 204 -14.11 14.86 -1.43
N GLY A 205 -13.76 15.32 -2.63
CA GLY A 205 -13.86 14.53 -3.86
C GLY A 205 -12.72 13.51 -4.04
N LEU A 206 -11.84 13.35 -3.06
CA LEU A 206 -10.72 12.42 -3.08
C LEU A 206 -10.90 11.37 -1.98
N TYR A 207 -11.04 10.09 -2.35
CA TYR A 207 -11.13 9.00 -1.38
C TYR A 207 -9.78 8.78 -0.70
N LYS A 208 -9.73 8.88 0.64
CA LYS A 208 -8.48 8.87 1.42
C LYS A 208 -8.37 7.58 2.21
N THR A 209 -7.39 6.76 1.88
CA THR A 209 -7.08 5.49 2.57
C THR A 209 -5.79 5.63 3.37
N GLY A 210 -5.86 5.37 4.68
CA GLY A 210 -4.69 5.22 5.53
C GLY A 210 -4.28 3.76 5.64
N PHE A 211 -3.06 3.42 5.25
CA PHE A 211 -2.48 2.08 5.42
C PHE A 211 -1.65 2.04 6.69
N THR A 212 -1.74 0.96 7.45
CA THR A 212 -0.94 0.76 8.66
C THR A 212 -0.72 -0.71 8.98
N LEU A 213 0.24 -0.99 9.86
CA LEU A 213 0.32 -2.23 10.63
C LEU A 213 -0.11 -1.95 12.06
N GLY A 214 -0.60 -2.96 12.74
CA GLY A 214 -0.95 -2.79 14.14
C GLY A 214 -1.44 -4.08 14.80
N CYS A 215 -1.59 -3.99 16.10
CA CYS A 215 -2.14 -5.04 16.92
C CYS A 215 -3.14 -4.44 17.92
N VAL A 216 -4.35 -4.97 17.96
CA VAL A 216 -5.31 -4.64 19.00
C VAL A 216 -4.87 -5.35 20.27
N LEU A 217 -4.28 -4.63 21.22
CA LEU A 217 -3.79 -5.20 22.47
C LEU A 217 -4.95 -5.66 23.36
N ARG A 218 -4.79 -6.82 23.98
CA ARG A 218 -5.69 -7.32 25.01
C ARG A 218 -5.43 -6.60 26.34
N GLU A 219 -6.33 -6.75 27.29
CA GLU A 219 -6.17 -6.19 28.64
C GLU A 219 -4.87 -6.70 29.28
N GLY A 220 -4.02 -5.78 29.73
CA GLY A 220 -2.71 -6.09 30.32
C GLY A 220 -1.63 -6.55 29.33
N GLU A 221 -1.92 -6.60 28.03
CA GLU A 221 -0.94 -7.01 27.03
C GLU A 221 0.02 -5.85 26.67
N ASP A 222 1.32 -6.15 26.66
CA ASP A 222 2.36 -5.21 26.24
C ASP A 222 2.61 -5.27 24.72
N ALA A 223 3.03 -4.14 24.12
CA ALA A 223 3.39 -4.06 22.71
C ALA A 223 4.62 -4.92 22.33
N GLY A 224 5.41 -5.34 23.32
CA GLY A 224 6.51 -6.28 23.15
C GLY A 224 6.08 -7.75 23.24
N SER A 225 4.78 -8.04 23.46
CA SER A 225 4.28 -9.41 23.47
C SER A 225 4.59 -10.14 22.17
N ARG A 226 4.72 -11.47 22.24
CA ARG A 226 4.99 -12.28 21.04
C ARG A 226 3.97 -12.01 19.93
N ARG A 227 2.68 -11.84 20.29
CA ARG A 227 1.59 -11.56 19.33
C ARG A 227 1.73 -10.17 18.71
N ALA A 228 1.93 -9.13 19.52
CA ALA A 228 2.09 -7.77 19.02
C ALA A 228 3.35 -7.63 18.12
N ARG A 229 4.46 -8.24 18.51
CA ARG A 229 5.68 -8.30 17.68
C ARG A 229 5.43 -9.01 16.35
N ALA A 230 4.65 -10.08 16.33
CA ALA A 230 4.34 -10.80 15.10
C ALA A 230 3.41 -10.01 14.17
N GLN A 231 2.40 -9.30 14.71
CA GLN A 231 1.41 -8.56 13.92
C GLN A 231 1.89 -7.18 13.48
N ALA A 232 2.70 -6.50 14.26
CA ALA A 232 3.09 -5.10 14.03
C ALA A 232 4.61 -4.89 13.86
N GLY A 233 5.41 -5.79 14.43
CA GLY A 233 6.88 -5.69 14.41
C GLY A 233 7.51 -5.57 13.02
N PRO A 234 7.00 -6.23 11.96
CA PRO A 234 7.57 -6.13 10.62
C PRO A 234 7.64 -4.72 10.03
N LEU A 235 6.89 -3.74 10.57
CA LEU A 235 7.01 -2.35 10.13
C LEU A 235 8.25 -1.66 10.68
N VAL A 236 8.75 -2.05 11.85
CA VAL A 236 9.86 -1.35 12.50
C VAL A 236 11.15 -1.35 11.66
N PRO A 237 11.62 -2.47 11.08
CA PRO A 237 12.77 -2.45 10.19
C PRO A 237 12.61 -1.55 8.97
N VAL A 238 11.39 -1.39 8.46
CA VAL A 238 11.10 -0.56 7.28
C VAL A 238 11.41 0.91 7.53
N ILE A 239 11.26 1.38 8.76
CA ILE A 239 11.66 2.74 9.16
C ILE A 239 13.16 2.91 8.96
N PHE A 240 13.96 1.94 9.38
CA PHE A 240 15.41 1.98 9.20
C PHE A 240 15.80 1.91 7.72
N HIS A 241 15.08 1.10 6.90
CA HIS A 241 15.28 1.06 5.44
C HIS A 241 15.11 2.45 4.83
N ALA A 242 14.07 3.19 5.22
CA ALA A 242 13.79 4.52 4.70
C ALA A 242 14.95 5.52 4.96
N PHE A 243 15.60 5.44 6.13
CA PHE A 243 16.78 6.25 6.43
C PHE A 243 18.05 5.79 5.70
N LEU A 244 18.24 4.49 5.50
CA LEU A 244 19.38 3.96 4.75
C LEU A 244 19.31 4.33 3.26
N GLU A 245 18.14 4.23 2.68
CA GLU A 245 17.89 4.52 1.26
C GLU A 245 17.62 5.99 0.97
N ARG A 246 17.74 6.85 2.02
CA ARG A 246 17.53 8.31 1.94
C ARG A 246 16.17 8.70 1.33
N THR A 247 15.15 7.91 1.55
CA THR A 247 13.77 8.22 1.14
C THR A 247 13.07 9.12 2.14
N VAL A 248 13.62 9.19 3.37
CA VAL A 248 13.27 10.17 4.41
C VAL A 248 14.48 11.06 4.64
N ASP A 249 14.25 12.35 4.81
CA ASP A 249 15.31 13.30 5.14
C ASP A 249 15.95 12.91 6.49
N PRO A 250 17.27 12.68 6.55
CA PRO A 250 17.98 12.40 7.81
C PRO A 250 17.78 13.47 8.89
N ALA A 251 17.50 14.71 8.51
CA ALA A 251 17.17 15.78 9.45
C ALA A 251 15.87 15.58 10.21
N LEU A 252 14.98 14.71 9.72
CA LEU A 252 13.73 14.32 10.38
C LEU A 252 13.92 13.16 11.37
N LEU A 253 15.14 12.64 11.50
CA LEU A 253 15.44 11.56 12.44
C LEU A 253 15.32 12.08 13.89
N PRO A 254 14.39 11.53 14.70
CA PRO A 254 14.37 11.81 16.12
C PRO A 254 15.72 11.48 16.76
N PRO A 255 16.29 12.36 17.59
CA PRO A 255 17.62 12.14 18.20
C PRO A 255 17.74 10.78 18.93
N GLU A 256 16.65 10.32 19.52
CA GLU A 256 16.56 9.06 20.27
C GLU A 256 16.80 7.84 19.37
N LEU A 257 16.46 7.94 18.07
CA LEU A 257 16.65 6.86 17.11
C LEU A 257 18.05 6.83 16.48
N GLY A 258 18.85 7.87 16.66
CA GLY A 258 20.20 7.97 16.09
C GLY A 258 21.09 6.74 16.37
N PRO A 259 21.21 6.28 17.64
CA PRO A 259 21.97 5.08 17.94
C PRO A 259 21.46 3.81 17.26
N ALA A 260 20.12 3.62 17.19
CA ALA A 260 19.51 2.47 16.55
C ALA A 260 19.71 2.48 15.02
N VAL A 261 19.57 3.64 14.38
CA VAL A 261 19.84 3.82 12.95
C VAL A 261 21.30 3.56 12.64
N SER A 262 22.24 4.03 13.49
CA SER A 262 23.67 3.78 13.33
C SER A 262 24.00 2.29 13.45
N ALA A 263 23.43 1.60 14.44
CA ALA A 263 23.61 0.17 14.62
C ALA A 263 22.99 -0.65 13.46
N PHE A 264 21.84 -0.23 12.95
CA PHE A 264 21.23 -0.87 11.78
C PHE A 264 22.05 -0.64 10.51
N ARG A 265 22.63 0.55 10.34
CA ARG A 265 23.57 0.85 9.25
C ARG A 265 24.82 -0.05 9.32
N ALA A 266 25.41 -0.21 10.49
CA ALA A 266 26.55 -1.11 10.67
C ALA A 266 26.21 -2.56 10.29
N GLN A 267 25.00 -3.02 10.61
CA GLN A 267 24.53 -4.33 10.19
C GLN A 267 24.34 -4.39 8.66
N TYR A 268 23.72 -3.38 8.05
CA TYR A 268 23.53 -3.30 6.60
C TYR A 268 24.86 -3.38 5.85
N GLU A 269 25.93 -2.80 6.38
CA GLU A 269 27.26 -2.85 5.78
C GLU A 269 27.87 -4.26 5.72
N THR A 270 27.36 -5.18 6.54
CA THR A 270 27.74 -6.61 6.51
C THR A 270 27.02 -7.44 5.45
N TYR A 271 25.98 -6.88 4.82
CA TYR A 271 25.21 -7.62 3.83
C TYR A 271 26.01 -7.86 2.55
N ALA A 272 25.85 -9.05 1.99
CA ALA A 272 26.57 -9.50 0.81
C ALA A 272 25.59 -9.84 -0.34
N PRO A 273 25.99 -9.64 -1.61
CA PRO A 273 27.27 -9.03 -2.01
C PRO A 273 27.27 -7.50 -1.78
N PRO A 274 28.44 -6.86 -1.58
CA PRO A 274 28.50 -5.43 -1.27
C PRO A 274 27.90 -4.48 -2.28
N ASP A 275 27.88 -4.86 -3.54
CA ASP A 275 27.30 -4.12 -4.67
C ASP A 275 25.78 -4.33 -4.83
N ALA A 276 25.21 -5.30 -4.07
CA ALA A 276 23.78 -5.60 -4.11
C ALA A 276 23.20 -5.89 -2.70
N ARG A 277 23.57 -5.09 -1.70
CA ARG A 277 23.08 -5.23 -0.32
C ARG A 277 21.55 -5.15 -0.21
N TYR A 278 20.90 -4.49 -1.15
CA TYR A 278 19.43 -4.42 -1.24
C TYR A 278 18.76 -5.79 -1.33
N LEU A 279 19.43 -6.82 -1.86
CA LEU A 279 18.91 -8.19 -1.91
C LEU A 279 18.68 -8.80 -0.52
N GLN A 280 19.41 -8.32 0.49
CA GLN A 280 19.20 -8.73 1.87
C GLN A 280 18.35 -7.72 2.64
N LEU A 281 18.48 -6.43 2.36
CA LEU A 281 17.77 -5.38 3.07
C LEU A 281 16.26 -5.60 3.06
N HIS A 282 15.69 -5.90 1.89
CA HIS A 282 14.24 -6.03 1.72
C HIS A 282 13.70 -7.44 1.95
N LYS A 283 14.54 -8.41 2.29
CA LYS A 283 14.08 -9.77 2.59
C LYS A 283 13.11 -9.76 3.79
N GLY A 284 11.93 -10.35 3.63
CA GLY A 284 10.91 -10.38 4.67
C GLY A 284 10.14 -9.07 4.88
N HIS A 285 10.31 -8.08 3.99
CA HIS A 285 9.71 -6.74 4.09
C HIS A 285 8.20 -6.82 4.36
N LEU A 286 7.77 -6.26 5.50
CA LEU A 286 6.39 -6.25 5.99
C LEU A 286 5.75 -7.64 6.20
N MET A 287 6.49 -8.74 6.05
CA MET A 287 5.98 -10.11 6.19
C MET A 287 6.48 -10.81 7.44
N CYS A 288 7.67 -10.46 7.92
CA CYS A 288 8.23 -11.01 9.15
C CYS A 288 9.33 -10.09 9.70
N VAL A 289 9.66 -10.28 10.98
CA VAL A 289 10.89 -9.76 11.58
C VAL A 289 11.96 -10.83 11.41
N ARG A 290 13.09 -10.49 10.81
CA ARG A 290 14.23 -11.41 10.68
C ARG A 290 14.99 -11.53 11.98
N PRO A 291 15.64 -12.66 12.27
CA PRO A 291 16.39 -12.84 13.52
C PRO A 291 17.41 -11.73 13.80
N GLU A 292 18.12 -11.27 12.78
CA GLU A 292 19.09 -10.19 12.88
C GLU A 292 18.45 -8.81 13.14
N GLU A 293 17.16 -8.66 12.89
CA GLU A 293 16.40 -7.42 13.10
C GLU A 293 15.66 -7.38 14.45
N GLU A 294 15.52 -8.52 15.13
CA GLU A 294 14.74 -8.64 16.36
C GLU A 294 15.17 -7.65 17.45
N ARG A 295 16.48 -7.37 17.56
CA ARG A 295 17.03 -6.42 18.54
C ARG A 295 16.58 -4.98 18.32
N PHE A 296 16.13 -4.63 17.12
CA PHE A 296 15.63 -3.29 16.77
C PHE A 296 14.12 -3.16 16.95
N VAL A 297 13.41 -4.27 17.10
CA VAL A 297 11.95 -4.27 17.25
C VAL A 297 11.61 -4.21 18.72
N THR A 298 11.63 -3.00 19.29
CA THR A 298 11.32 -2.77 20.71
C THR A 298 9.84 -2.42 20.91
N PRO A 299 9.29 -2.63 22.12
CA PRO A 299 7.90 -2.25 22.44
C PRO A 299 7.61 -0.77 22.15
N GLU A 300 8.58 0.11 22.45
CA GLU A 300 8.48 1.56 22.23
C GLU A 300 8.36 1.89 20.75
N LEU A 301 9.20 1.28 19.90
CA LEU A 301 9.15 1.47 18.44
C LEU A 301 7.87 0.92 17.83
N ILE A 302 7.38 -0.23 18.31
CA ILE A 302 6.09 -0.78 17.88
C ILE A 302 4.96 0.22 18.21
N ARG A 303 4.89 0.74 19.44
CA ARG A 303 3.87 1.71 19.84
C ARG A 303 3.97 3.02 19.05
N MET A 304 5.19 3.50 18.80
CA MET A 304 5.45 4.74 18.09
C MET A 304 5.08 4.66 16.61
N ALA A 305 5.43 3.56 15.96
CA ALA A 305 5.40 3.47 14.50
C ALA A 305 4.21 2.69 13.94
N THR A 306 3.37 2.11 14.80
CA THR A 306 2.26 1.26 14.37
C THR A 306 0.96 1.60 15.08
N PHE A 307 -0.15 1.12 14.56
CA PHE A 307 -1.45 1.16 15.23
C PHE A 307 -1.57 0.01 16.25
N THR A 308 -0.61 -0.05 17.18
CA THR A 308 -0.60 -1.02 18.28
C THR A 308 -0.97 -0.33 19.58
N ALA A 309 -2.16 -0.62 20.06
CA ALA A 309 -2.71 -0.05 21.29
C ALA A 309 -3.93 -0.85 21.75
N THR A 310 -4.51 -0.51 22.89
CA THR A 310 -5.79 -1.07 23.34
C THR A 310 -6.93 -0.72 22.38
N ALA A 311 -8.00 -1.50 22.38
CA ALA A 311 -9.17 -1.24 21.55
C ALA A 311 -9.78 0.16 21.82
N ALA A 312 -9.71 0.66 23.07
CA ALA A 312 -10.19 1.99 23.42
C ALA A 312 -9.34 3.09 22.74
N GLU A 313 -8.02 3.01 22.86
CA GLU A 313 -7.08 3.97 22.25
C GLU A 313 -7.16 3.94 20.72
N LEU A 314 -7.26 2.75 20.11
CA LEU A 314 -7.41 2.62 18.66
C LEU A 314 -8.72 3.21 18.17
N ARG A 315 -9.81 3.06 18.92
CA ARG A 315 -11.10 3.67 18.59
C ARG A 315 -10.98 5.21 18.53
N GLU A 316 -10.29 5.81 19.49
CA GLU A 316 -10.04 7.26 19.48
C GLU A 316 -9.18 7.69 18.27
N ARG A 317 -8.12 6.94 17.95
CA ARG A 317 -7.28 7.20 16.77
C ARG A 317 -8.09 7.12 15.48
N VAL A 318 -8.92 6.10 15.32
CA VAL A 318 -9.76 5.90 14.12
C VAL A 318 -10.81 7.00 14.00
N ARG A 319 -11.44 7.43 15.10
CA ARG A 319 -12.36 8.57 15.10
C ARG A 319 -11.67 9.87 14.71
N ALA A 320 -10.46 10.12 15.20
CA ALA A 320 -9.68 11.29 14.82
C ALA A 320 -9.33 11.28 13.33
N MET A 321 -8.96 10.13 12.77
CA MET A 321 -8.73 9.97 11.32
C MET A 321 -10.01 10.24 10.53
N ALA A 322 -11.14 9.67 10.93
CA ALA A 322 -12.43 9.89 10.27
C ALA A 322 -12.83 11.36 10.30
N ALA A 323 -12.67 12.04 11.45
CA ALA A 323 -12.94 13.46 11.59
C ALA A 323 -12.03 14.34 10.73
N ALA A 324 -10.78 13.92 10.49
CA ALA A 324 -9.85 14.59 9.59
C ALA A 324 -10.16 14.34 8.10
N GLY A 325 -11.04 13.38 7.79
CA GLY A 325 -11.48 13.11 6.43
C GLY A 325 -10.88 11.86 5.78
N TYR A 326 -10.25 10.95 6.52
CA TYR A 326 -9.99 9.60 6.02
C TYR A 326 -11.30 8.83 5.88
N GLN A 327 -11.50 8.18 4.74
CA GLN A 327 -12.65 7.32 4.50
C GLN A 327 -12.38 5.86 4.83
N GLN A 328 -11.10 5.44 4.83
CA GLN A 328 -10.72 4.05 5.08
C GLN A 328 -9.46 3.94 5.93
N LEU A 329 -9.44 2.95 6.83
CA LEU A 329 -8.23 2.40 7.43
C LEU A 329 -7.99 1.00 6.85
N ALA A 330 -6.89 0.81 6.15
CA ALA A 330 -6.45 -0.48 5.64
C ALA A 330 -5.34 -1.03 6.54
N VAL A 331 -5.61 -2.15 7.21
CA VAL A 331 -4.65 -2.78 8.13
C VAL A 331 -3.96 -3.91 7.43
N GLN A 332 -2.63 -3.92 7.47
CA GLN A 332 -1.89 -5.01 6.91
C GLN A 332 -1.99 -6.27 7.76
N VAL A 333 -2.34 -7.37 7.10
CA VAL A 333 -2.34 -8.72 7.67
C VAL A 333 -0.99 -9.37 7.35
N VAL A 334 -0.19 -9.59 8.38
CA VAL A 334 1.10 -10.26 8.26
C VAL A 334 0.86 -11.77 8.03
N PRO A 335 1.56 -12.43 7.09
CA PRO A 335 1.41 -13.86 6.87
C PRO A 335 1.55 -14.68 8.16
N GLY A 336 0.60 -15.60 8.42
CA GLY A 336 0.50 -16.38 9.64
C GLY A 336 -0.13 -15.64 10.83
N GLN A 337 -0.60 -14.41 10.64
CA GLN A 337 -1.26 -13.60 11.66
C GLN A 337 -2.72 -13.26 11.28
N GLU A 338 -3.35 -14.10 10.46
CA GLU A 338 -4.72 -13.89 9.95
C GLU A 338 -5.77 -13.86 11.08
N ALA A 339 -5.45 -14.38 12.27
CA ALA A 339 -6.28 -14.24 13.46
C ALA A 339 -6.43 -12.77 13.95
N ALA A 340 -5.62 -11.84 13.44
CA ALA A 340 -5.80 -10.42 13.72
C ALA A 340 -7.09 -9.85 13.09
N LEU A 341 -7.64 -10.51 12.06
CA LEU A 341 -8.86 -10.05 11.39
C LEU A 341 -10.05 -9.92 12.35
N GLU A 342 -10.21 -10.86 13.26
CA GLU A 342 -11.31 -10.81 14.24
C GLU A 342 -11.18 -9.66 15.22
N ASP A 343 -9.95 -9.40 15.70
CA ASP A 343 -9.68 -8.29 16.61
C ASP A 343 -9.98 -6.95 15.92
N TRP A 344 -9.55 -6.79 14.66
CA TRP A 344 -9.83 -5.58 13.88
C TRP A 344 -11.29 -5.45 13.45
N ALA A 345 -11.97 -6.55 13.12
CA ALA A 345 -13.41 -6.54 12.82
C ALA A 345 -14.24 -6.15 14.05
N ALA A 346 -13.89 -6.66 15.24
CA ALA A 346 -14.52 -6.28 16.48
C ALA A 346 -14.32 -4.77 16.79
N LEU A 347 -13.13 -4.22 16.52
CA LEU A 347 -12.88 -2.79 16.64
C LEU A 347 -13.75 -1.99 15.64
N ALA A 348 -13.77 -2.40 14.37
CA ALA A 348 -14.53 -1.73 13.31
C ALA A 348 -16.03 -1.62 13.65
N ALA A 349 -16.60 -2.65 14.24
CA ALA A 349 -18.02 -2.68 14.66
C ALA A 349 -18.36 -1.65 15.76
N THR A 350 -17.35 -1.01 16.39
CA THR A 350 -17.53 -0.06 17.51
C THR A 350 -17.15 1.37 17.18
N VAL A 351 -16.71 1.66 15.96
CA VAL A 351 -16.32 2.96 15.43
C VAL A 351 -17.41 3.53 14.56
#